data_b345c11d748c4336acb9d7d59ec52451
#
_entry.id   b345c11d748c4336acb9d7d59ec52451
#
_cell.length_a   1.000
_cell.length_b   1.000
_cell.length_c   1.000
_cell.angle_alpha   90.00
_cell.angle_beta   90.00
_cell.angle_gamma   90.00
#
_symmetry.space_group_name_H-M   'P 1'
#
loop_
_entity.id
_entity.type
_entity.pdbx_description
1 polymer ?
#
loop_
_entity_poly.entity_id
_entity_poly.type
_entity_poly.pdbx_seq_one_letter_code
_entity_poly.pdbx_strand_id
1 'polypeptide(L)'
;AGVGDTEVDAKVLKRIRGLLAKAEATNFAEEAEIFTAKAQELMTRYAIDSALLHSRAGVTDTSVNARRIHIENPYVKEKVHLLTEIGESNRVRTVWFSDIALATVVGTPVDLQQVDMLFTSLLVQATRAMQFADSSNRGGSRTTSFRKGFLAGFASRIGHRLRDAGTKATAEAADA
;
A
#
# COMPACT_ATOMS: atom_id res chain seq x y z
N ALA A 1 5.37 -15.44 -27.30
CA ALA A 1 4.66 -14.46 -26.47
C ALA A 1 5.18 -14.58 -25.04
N GLY A 2 6.01 -13.71 -24.56
CA GLY A 2 6.48 -13.80 -23.19
C GLY A 2 7.61 -12.84 -22.80
N VAL A 3 8.49 -12.49 -23.71
CA VAL A 3 9.69 -11.68 -23.37
C VAL A 3 9.35 -10.19 -23.27
N GLY A 4 8.42 -9.69 -24.08
CA GLY A 4 8.03 -8.28 -24.05
C GLY A 4 7.18 -7.91 -22.84
N ASP A 5 6.30 -8.79 -22.39
CA ASP A 5 5.43 -8.56 -21.24
C ASP A 5 6.24 -8.52 -19.93
N THR A 6 7.18 -9.45 -19.77
CA THR A 6 8.05 -9.49 -18.58
C THR A 6 8.98 -8.26 -18.46
N GLU A 7 9.41 -7.70 -19.59
CA GLU A 7 10.25 -6.48 -19.58
C GLU A 7 9.44 -5.23 -19.22
N VAL A 8 8.21 -5.10 -19.72
CA VAL A 8 7.29 -4.03 -19.35
C VAL A 8 6.94 -4.11 -17.87
N ASP A 9 6.62 -5.29 -17.38
CA ASP A 9 6.32 -5.55 -15.97
C ASP A 9 7.50 -5.15 -15.06
N ALA A 10 8.72 -5.52 -15.43
CA ALA A 10 9.93 -5.16 -14.69
C ALA A 10 10.16 -3.65 -14.63
N LYS A 11 9.88 -2.92 -15.72
CA LYS A 11 9.97 -1.45 -15.77
C LYS A 11 8.95 -0.77 -14.86
N VAL A 12 7.71 -1.21 -14.90
CA VAL A 12 6.62 -0.67 -14.06
C VAL A 12 6.93 -0.90 -12.58
N LEU A 13 7.31 -2.11 -12.20
CA LEU A 13 7.68 -2.44 -10.82
C LEU A 13 8.88 -1.63 -10.34
N LYS A 14 9.90 -1.45 -11.17
CA LYS A 14 11.06 -0.62 -10.85
C LYS A 14 10.67 0.84 -10.60
N ARG A 15 9.75 1.38 -11.41
CA ARG A 15 9.25 2.74 -11.25
C ARG A 15 8.45 2.90 -9.96
N ILE A 16 7.59 1.95 -9.64
CA ILE A 16 6.82 1.91 -8.40
C ILE A 16 7.76 1.88 -7.19
N ARG A 17 8.75 0.99 -7.19
CA ARG A 17 9.77 0.93 -6.12
C ARG A 17 10.55 2.22 -5.99
N GLY A 18 10.91 2.86 -7.09
CA GLY A 18 11.61 4.15 -7.09
C GLY A 18 10.79 5.26 -6.45
N LEU A 19 9.47 5.31 -6.70
CA LEU A 19 8.56 6.26 -6.07
C LEU A 19 8.41 6.01 -4.57
N LEU A 20 8.25 4.77 -4.16
CA LEU A 20 8.18 4.40 -2.74
C LEU A 20 9.50 4.69 -2.01
N ALA A 21 10.64 4.44 -2.63
CA ALA A 21 11.94 4.80 -2.07
C ALA A 21 12.10 6.32 -1.86
N LYS A 22 11.59 7.13 -2.78
CA LYS A 22 11.55 8.60 -2.60
C LYS A 22 10.61 9.00 -1.45
N ALA A 23 9.44 8.37 -1.35
CA ALA A 23 8.52 8.60 -0.24
C ALA A 23 9.14 8.26 1.12
N GLU A 24 9.92 7.19 1.18
CA GLU A 24 10.64 6.79 2.40
C GLU A 24 11.80 7.73 2.75
N ALA A 25 12.46 8.33 1.76
CA ALA A 25 13.64 9.14 1.93
C ALA A 25 13.35 10.61 2.29
N THR A 26 12.22 11.16 1.84
CA THR A 26 11.90 12.57 2.08
C THR A 26 11.56 12.85 3.54
N ASN A 27 11.89 14.07 4.01
CA ASN A 27 11.53 14.57 5.34
C ASN A 27 10.21 15.34 5.33
N PHE A 28 9.59 15.54 4.16
CA PHE A 28 8.35 16.29 3.99
C PHE A 28 7.18 15.32 3.83
N ALA A 29 6.25 15.36 4.78
CA ALA A 29 5.10 14.45 4.79
C ALA A 29 4.23 14.57 3.52
N GLU A 30 4.01 15.79 3.04
CA GLU A 30 3.24 16.04 1.82
C GLU A 30 3.91 15.47 0.57
N GLU A 31 5.22 15.56 0.49
CA GLU A 31 5.99 15.00 -0.62
C GLU A 31 5.94 13.45 -0.59
N ALA A 32 6.06 12.85 0.60
CA ALA A 32 5.91 11.41 0.77
C ALA A 32 4.52 10.92 0.31
N GLU A 33 3.46 11.68 0.65
CA GLU A 33 2.12 11.37 0.20
C GLU A 33 1.96 11.47 -1.33
N ILE A 34 2.58 12.47 -1.96
CA ILE A 34 2.54 12.64 -3.43
C ILE A 34 3.21 11.45 -4.13
N PHE A 35 4.39 11.05 -3.67
CA PHE A 35 5.09 9.89 -4.22
C PHE A 35 4.31 8.59 -4.03
N THR A 36 3.72 8.41 -2.85
CA THR A 36 2.91 7.23 -2.53
C THR A 36 1.63 7.19 -3.38
N ALA A 37 0.94 8.32 -3.54
CA ALA A 37 -0.23 8.43 -4.41
C ALA A 37 0.13 8.09 -5.87
N LYS A 38 1.26 8.57 -6.35
CA LYS A 38 1.74 8.27 -7.70
C LYS A 38 2.09 6.79 -7.87
N ALA A 39 2.67 6.16 -6.86
CA ALA A 39 2.89 4.72 -6.84
C ALA A 39 1.56 3.94 -6.94
N GLN A 40 0.53 4.36 -6.18
CA GLN A 40 -0.80 3.74 -6.25
C GLN A 40 -1.46 3.93 -7.61
N GLU A 41 -1.35 5.09 -8.25
CA GLU A 41 -1.85 5.30 -9.61
C GLU A 41 -1.25 4.28 -10.59
N LEU A 42 0.07 4.10 -10.55
CA LEU A 42 0.77 3.12 -11.39
C LEU A 42 0.37 1.67 -11.06
N MET A 43 0.20 1.34 -9.79
CA MET A 43 -0.27 0.02 -9.36
C MET A 43 -1.67 -0.28 -9.89
N THR A 44 -2.58 0.67 -9.76
CA THR A 44 -3.96 0.51 -10.25
C THR A 44 -3.98 0.36 -11.77
N ARG A 45 -3.25 1.18 -12.50
CA ARG A 45 -3.12 1.07 -13.95
C ARG A 45 -2.56 -0.27 -14.38
N TYR A 46 -1.48 -0.71 -13.74
CA TYR A 46 -0.86 -2.00 -14.01
C TYR A 46 -1.84 -3.18 -13.78
N ALA A 47 -2.60 -3.14 -12.69
CA ALA A 47 -3.60 -4.17 -12.41
C ALA A 47 -4.71 -4.22 -13.46
N ILE A 48 -5.17 -3.06 -13.95
CA ILE A 48 -6.17 -2.97 -15.03
C ILE A 48 -5.59 -3.55 -16.33
N ASP A 49 -4.40 -3.13 -16.73
CA ASP A 49 -3.75 -3.59 -17.96
C ASP A 49 -3.50 -5.10 -17.91
N SER A 50 -3.05 -5.64 -16.78
CA SER A 50 -2.87 -7.08 -16.56
C SER A 50 -4.18 -7.84 -16.68
N ALA A 51 -5.26 -7.36 -16.08
CA ALA A 51 -6.58 -7.98 -16.19
C ALA A 51 -7.11 -8.00 -17.63
N LEU A 52 -6.91 -6.92 -18.38
CA LEU A 52 -7.30 -6.83 -19.79
C LEU A 52 -6.51 -7.81 -20.67
N LEU A 53 -5.22 -7.96 -20.44
CA LEU A 53 -4.38 -8.91 -21.17
C LEU A 53 -4.82 -10.36 -20.91
N HIS A 54 -5.09 -10.72 -19.67
CA HIS A 54 -5.60 -12.05 -19.32
C HIS A 54 -6.95 -12.33 -19.97
N SER A 55 -7.86 -11.37 -19.95
CA SER A 55 -9.17 -11.48 -20.59
C SER A 55 -9.06 -11.71 -22.11
N ARG A 56 -8.20 -10.96 -22.78
CA ARG A 56 -7.95 -11.12 -24.23
C ARG A 56 -7.31 -12.47 -24.61
N ALA A 57 -6.46 -12.98 -23.72
CA ALA A 57 -5.83 -14.29 -23.89
C ALA A 57 -6.78 -15.46 -23.60
N GLY A 58 -8.02 -15.21 -23.18
CA GLY A 58 -8.98 -16.24 -22.80
C GLY A 58 -8.59 -16.99 -21.52
N VAL A 59 -7.65 -16.43 -20.75
CA VAL A 59 -7.23 -16.99 -19.46
C VAL A 59 -8.24 -16.55 -18.42
N THR A 60 -9.10 -17.46 -18.02
CA THR A 60 -10.10 -17.25 -16.95
C THR A 60 -9.53 -17.53 -15.55
N ASP A 61 -8.22 -17.74 -15.45
CA ASP A 61 -7.58 -17.99 -14.15
C ASP A 61 -7.53 -16.69 -13.31
N THR A 62 -8.62 -16.44 -12.64
CA THR A 62 -8.71 -15.49 -11.52
C THR A 62 -8.29 -16.20 -10.24
N SER A 63 -7.08 -16.76 -10.22
CA SER A 63 -6.58 -17.40 -9.00
C SER A 63 -6.52 -16.40 -7.88
N VAL A 64 -7.34 -16.64 -6.85
CA VAL A 64 -7.33 -15.91 -5.60
C VAL A 64 -6.43 -16.67 -4.64
N ASN A 65 -5.41 -16.00 -4.17
CA ASN A 65 -4.44 -16.53 -3.22
C ASN A 65 -4.63 -15.90 -1.84
N ALA A 66 -4.14 -16.58 -0.84
CA ALA A 66 -4.06 -16.07 0.52
C ALA A 66 -2.60 -15.98 0.95
N ARG A 67 -2.24 -14.88 1.60
CA ARG A 67 -0.91 -14.67 2.19
C ARG A 67 -1.07 -14.33 3.67
N ARG A 68 -0.25 -14.92 4.51
CA ARG A 68 -0.19 -14.63 5.94
C ARG A 68 0.86 -13.57 6.21
N ILE A 69 0.50 -12.56 7.00
CA ILE A 69 1.38 -11.48 7.41
C ILE A 69 1.37 -11.43 8.94
N HIS A 70 2.52 -11.69 9.54
CA HIS A 70 2.70 -11.51 10.98
C HIS A 70 2.84 -10.02 11.28
N ILE A 71 2.05 -9.52 12.22
CA ILE A 71 2.08 -8.12 12.63
C ILE A 71 2.87 -8.00 13.94
N GLU A 72 4.03 -7.41 13.85
CA GLU A 72 4.93 -7.24 14.99
C GLU A 72 4.48 -6.12 15.93
N ASN A 73 4.69 -6.35 17.23
CA ASN A 73 4.55 -5.30 18.23
C ASN A 73 5.60 -4.18 18.01
N PRO A 74 5.37 -2.95 18.47
CA PRO A 74 4.13 -2.46 19.08
C PRO A 74 3.10 -1.99 18.03
N TYR A 75 1.94 -1.51 18.50
CA TYR A 75 0.90 -0.86 17.69
C TYR A 75 0.23 -1.78 16.67
N VAL A 76 -0.03 -3.01 17.06
CA VAL A 76 -0.59 -4.05 16.20
C VAL A 76 -1.92 -3.64 15.57
N LYS A 77 -2.84 -3.06 16.35
CA LYS A 77 -4.15 -2.63 15.84
C LYS A 77 -4.04 -1.54 14.77
N GLU A 78 -3.16 -0.58 14.99
CA GLU A 78 -2.92 0.53 14.09
C GLU A 78 -2.25 0.06 12.79
N LYS A 79 -1.33 -0.90 12.89
CA LYS A 79 -0.71 -1.54 11.72
C LYS A 79 -1.71 -2.37 10.92
N VAL A 80 -2.61 -3.09 11.58
CA VAL A 80 -3.69 -3.84 10.91
C VAL A 80 -4.65 -2.88 10.22
N HIS A 81 -4.98 -1.75 10.83
CA HIS A 81 -5.78 -0.71 10.21
C HIS A 81 -5.11 -0.20 8.92
N LEU A 82 -3.82 0.09 8.97
CA LEU A 82 -3.05 0.49 7.79
C LEU A 82 -3.10 -0.58 6.69
N LEU A 83 -2.86 -1.84 7.04
CA LEU A 83 -2.92 -2.95 6.09
C LEU A 83 -4.30 -3.09 5.45
N THR A 84 -5.36 -2.92 6.22
CA THR A 84 -6.76 -2.97 5.74
C THR A 84 -7.03 -1.86 4.74
N GLU A 85 -6.63 -0.62 5.05
CA GLU A 85 -6.78 0.53 4.14
C GLU A 85 -6.03 0.33 2.81
N ILE A 86 -4.81 -0.19 2.87
CA ILE A 86 -4.03 -0.53 1.68
C ILE A 86 -4.73 -1.63 0.87
N GLY A 87 -5.21 -2.66 1.54
CA GLY A 87 -5.89 -3.79 0.91
C GLY A 87 -7.15 -3.35 0.17
N GLU A 88 -7.98 -2.52 0.78
CA GLU A 88 -9.20 -1.99 0.16
C GLU A 88 -8.90 -1.21 -1.13
N SER A 89 -7.83 -0.45 -1.16
CA SER A 89 -7.40 0.30 -2.35
C SER A 89 -6.86 -0.59 -3.47
N ASN A 90 -6.50 -1.83 -3.17
CA ASN A 90 -5.87 -2.77 -4.08
C ASN A 90 -6.65 -4.09 -4.25
N ARG A 91 -7.94 -4.11 -3.99
CA ARG A 91 -8.83 -5.28 -4.16
C ARG A 91 -8.39 -6.49 -3.32
N VAL A 92 -7.76 -6.24 -2.19
CA VAL A 92 -7.31 -7.26 -1.26
C VAL A 92 -8.13 -7.20 0.03
N ARG A 93 -8.67 -8.32 0.45
CA ARG A 93 -9.40 -8.43 1.69
C ARG A 93 -8.46 -8.87 2.81
N THR A 94 -8.55 -8.19 3.94
CA THR A 94 -7.78 -8.50 5.14
C THR A 94 -8.65 -9.17 6.19
N VAL A 95 -8.20 -10.30 6.72
CA VAL A 95 -8.80 -11.00 7.86
C VAL A 95 -7.79 -11.00 8.99
N TRP A 96 -8.19 -10.50 10.15
CA TRP A 96 -7.33 -10.36 11.31
C TRP A 96 -7.67 -11.39 12.38
N PHE A 97 -6.65 -12.08 12.88
CA PHE A 97 -6.71 -13.03 13.97
C PHE A 97 -5.93 -12.47 15.17
N SER A 98 -6.66 -11.81 16.08
CA SER A 98 -6.05 -11.09 17.22
C SER A 98 -5.23 -11.99 18.16
N ASP A 99 -5.69 -13.20 18.36
CA ASP A 99 -5.12 -14.11 19.35
C ASP A 99 -3.71 -14.59 19.00
N ILE A 100 -3.37 -14.57 17.72
CA ILE A 100 -2.07 -15.03 17.21
C ILE A 100 -1.30 -13.94 16.47
N ALA A 101 -1.76 -12.70 16.54
CA ALA A 101 -1.15 -11.54 15.85
C ALA A 101 -0.88 -11.78 14.35
N LEU A 102 -1.82 -12.44 13.68
CA LEU A 102 -1.72 -12.84 12.29
C LEU A 102 -2.82 -12.19 11.45
N ALA A 103 -2.42 -11.55 10.35
CA ALA A 103 -3.33 -11.12 9.30
C ALA A 103 -3.25 -12.07 8.10
N THR A 104 -4.39 -12.42 7.53
CA THR A 104 -4.46 -13.11 6.25
C THR A 104 -5.00 -12.14 5.22
N VAL A 105 -4.26 -11.91 4.14
CA VAL A 105 -4.67 -11.08 3.02
C VAL A 105 -5.01 -11.95 1.84
N VAL A 106 -6.13 -11.67 1.18
CA VAL A 106 -6.70 -12.49 0.11
C VAL A 106 -6.93 -11.63 -1.12
N GLY A 107 -6.39 -12.05 -2.24
CA GLY A 107 -6.50 -11.34 -3.52
C GLY A 107 -5.76 -12.05 -4.64
N THR A 108 -5.68 -11.41 -5.81
CA THR A 108 -4.87 -11.94 -6.91
C THR A 108 -3.38 -11.83 -6.59
N PRO A 109 -2.51 -12.63 -7.23
CA PRO A 109 -1.05 -12.53 -7.02
C PRO A 109 -0.49 -11.13 -7.25
N VAL A 110 -0.97 -10.42 -8.27
CA VAL A 110 -0.56 -9.04 -8.58
C VAL A 110 -0.97 -8.10 -7.45
N ASP A 111 -2.22 -8.15 -7.02
CA ASP A 111 -2.73 -7.28 -5.96
C ASP A 111 -2.05 -7.56 -4.61
N LEU A 112 -1.78 -8.82 -4.29
CA LEU A 112 -1.05 -9.20 -3.08
C LEU A 112 0.39 -8.66 -3.08
N GLN A 113 1.07 -8.70 -4.23
CA GLN A 113 2.41 -8.12 -4.36
C GLN A 113 2.40 -6.61 -4.14
N GLN A 114 1.41 -5.91 -4.68
CA GLN A 114 1.26 -4.46 -4.51
C GLN A 114 0.98 -4.09 -3.05
N VAL A 115 0.12 -4.83 -2.38
CA VAL A 115 -0.17 -4.64 -0.94
C VAL A 115 1.09 -4.85 -0.10
N ASP A 116 1.88 -5.87 -0.38
CA ASP A 116 3.13 -6.16 0.31
C ASP A 116 4.14 -5.00 0.18
N MET A 117 4.32 -4.50 -1.03
CA MET A 117 5.21 -3.36 -1.31
C MET A 117 4.75 -2.08 -0.59
N LEU A 118 3.46 -1.76 -0.65
CA LEU A 118 2.89 -0.58 0.00
C LEU A 118 2.95 -0.69 1.52
N PHE A 119 2.60 -1.83 2.08
CA PHE A 119 2.62 -2.03 3.53
C PHE A 119 4.02 -1.88 4.10
N THR A 120 5.01 -2.50 3.49
CA THR A 120 6.42 -2.37 3.89
C THR A 120 6.88 -0.92 3.82
N SER A 121 6.62 -0.22 2.73
CA SER A 121 7.01 1.18 2.56
C SER A 121 6.29 2.12 3.53
N LEU A 122 4.99 1.95 3.70
CA LEU A 122 4.19 2.80 4.58
C LEU A 122 4.48 2.59 6.06
N LEU A 123 4.90 1.41 6.48
CA LEU A 123 5.42 1.21 7.85
C LEU A 123 6.69 2.02 8.09
N VAL A 124 7.61 2.07 7.14
CA VAL A 124 8.82 2.90 7.21
C VAL A 124 8.45 4.38 7.27
N GLN A 125 7.58 4.84 6.38
CA GLN A 125 7.12 6.23 6.33
C GLN A 125 6.40 6.64 7.64
N ALA A 126 5.49 5.80 8.13
CA ALA A 126 4.77 6.05 9.38
C ALA A 126 5.71 6.16 10.58
N THR A 127 6.69 5.27 10.67
CA THR A 127 7.68 5.29 11.75
C THR A 127 8.52 6.57 11.72
N ARG A 128 9.01 6.97 10.56
CA ARG A 128 9.76 8.23 10.40
C ARG A 128 8.92 9.46 10.73
N ALA A 129 7.70 9.53 10.22
CA ALA A 129 6.80 10.64 10.48
C ALA A 129 6.46 10.76 11.98
N MET A 130 6.25 9.64 12.64
CA MET A 130 6.00 9.59 14.08
C MET A 130 7.21 10.07 14.88
N GLN A 131 8.42 9.63 14.53
CA GLN A 131 9.67 10.08 15.16
C GLN A 131 9.90 11.58 14.99
N PHE A 132 9.61 12.11 13.81
CA PHE A 132 9.70 13.54 13.53
C PHE A 132 8.68 14.34 14.35
N ALA A 133 7.44 13.87 14.45
CA ALA A 133 6.41 14.49 15.29
C ALA A 133 6.80 14.47 16.79
N ASP A 134 7.36 13.36 17.27
CA ASP A 134 7.88 13.26 18.65
C ASP A 134 9.00 14.27 18.93
N SER A 135 9.92 14.47 17.98
CA SER A 135 11.04 15.41 18.14
C SER A 135 10.63 16.89 18.10
N SER A 136 9.57 17.18 17.34
CA SER A 136 9.05 18.54 17.19
C SER A 136 8.19 18.99 18.38
N ASN A 137 7.66 18.05 19.13
CA ASN A 137 6.77 18.29 20.26
C ASN A 137 7.56 18.41 21.57
N ARG A 138 8.14 19.58 21.83
CA ARG A 138 8.97 19.86 23.03
C ARG A 138 8.22 19.79 24.38
N GLY A 139 6.91 19.61 24.36
CA GLY A 139 6.05 19.81 25.57
C GLY A 139 5.38 18.58 26.10
N GLY A 140 5.50 17.44 25.48
CA GLY A 140 4.82 16.38 26.13
C GLY A 140 4.41 15.21 25.30
N SER A 141 4.27 14.23 25.66
CA SER A 141 3.67 12.94 25.44
C SER A 141 4.32 12.13 24.32
N ARG A 142 5.52 11.74 24.58
CA ARG A 142 6.07 10.48 24.10
C ARG A 142 5.22 9.29 24.62
N THR A 143 3.93 9.53 24.85
CA THR A 143 3.04 8.54 25.41
C THR A 143 2.66 7.54 24.33
N THR A 144 2.46 6.29 24.73
CA THR A 144 1.88 5.24 23.89
C THR A 144 0.56 5.70 23.24
N SER A 145 -0.24 6.47 23.96
CA SER A 145 -1.51 7.03 23.47
C SER A 145 -1.32 7.99 22.30
N PHE A 146 -0.34 8.91 22.38
CA PHE A 146 -0.01 9.80 21.26
C PHE A 146 0.41 9.01 20.01
N ARG A 147 1.31 8.06 20.15
CA ARG A 147 1.82 7.25 19.06
C ARG A 147 0.73 6.41 18.39
N LYS A 148 -0.16 5.83 19.19
CA LYS A 148 -1.34 5.11 18.67
C LYS A 148 -2.27 6.04 17.89
N GLY A 149 -2.59 7.21 18.45
CA GLY A 149 -3.40 8.21 17.77
C GLY A 149 -2.77 8.71 16.47
N PHE A 150 -1.45 8.96 16.49
CA PHE A 150 -0.70 9.35 15.29
C PHE A 150 -0.78 8.28 14.19
N LEU A 151 -0.50 7.03 14.53
CA LEU A 151 -0.54 5.93 13.56
C LEU A 151 -1.94 5.67 13.03
N ALA A 152 -2.97 5.75 13.86
CA ALA A 152 -4.36 5.63 13.43
C ALA A 152 -4.75 6.76 12.45
N GLY A 153 -4.37 7.99 12.75
CA GLY A 153 -4.58 9.14 11.87
C GLY A 153 -3.80 9.00 10.55
N PHE A 154 -2.56 8.56 10.63
CA PHE A 154 -1.74 8.27 9.45
C PHE A 154 -2.41 7.21 8.54
N ALA A 155 -2.86 6.09 9.10
CA ALA A 155 -3.53 5.03 8.36
C ALA A 155 -4.80 5.54 7.66
N SER A 156 -5.63 6.31 8.36
CA SER A 156 -6.86 6.87 7.78
C SER A 156 -6.56 7.87 6.66
N ARG A 157 -5.59 8.74 6.85
CA ARG A 157 -5.20 9.75 5.84
C ARG A 157 -4.60 9.09 4.60
N ILE A 158 -3.69 8.14 4.77
CA ILE A 158 -3.08 7.44 3.64
C ILE A 158 -4.10 6.57 2.91
N GLY A 159 -5.02 5.93 3.62
CA GLY A 159 -6.11 5.18 3.02
C GLY A 159 -6.97 6.05 2.11
N HIS A 160 -7.29 7.25 2.53
CA HIS A 160 -8.02 8.22 1.72
C HIS A 160 -7.23 8.60 0.45
N ARG A 161 -5.94 8.92 0.59
CA ARG A 161 -5.06 9.24 -0.54
C ARG A 161 -4.94 8.10 -1.53
N LEU A 162 -4.81 6.87 -1.06
CA LEU A 162 -4.72 5.69 -1.93
C LEU A 162 -6.02 5.47 -2.71
N ARG A 163 -7.18 5.62 -2.06
CA ARG A 163 -8.48 5.51 -2.75
C ARG A 163 -8.65 6.57 -3.82
N ASP A 164 -8.30 7.81 -3.53
CA ASP A 164 -8.38 8.91 -4.51
C ASP A 164 -7.47 8.65 -5.71
N ALA A 165 -6.24 8.21 -5.46
CA ALA A 165 -5.29 7.87 -6.51
C ALA A 165 -5.78 6.70 -7.38
N GLY A 166 -6.34 5.67 -6.77
CA GLY A 166 -6.92 4.53 -7.47
C GLY A 166 -8.13 4.91 -8.30
N THR A 167 -9.03 5.73 -7.77
CA THR A 167 -10.21 6.24 -8.49
C THR A 167 -9.79 7.07 -9.71
N LYS A 168 -8.83 7.96 -9.55
CA LYS A 168 -8.28 8.76 -10.65
C LYS A 168 -7.69 7.87 -11.74
N ALA A 169 -6.83 6.92 -11.39
CA ALA A 169 -6.21 6.02 -12.36
C ALA A 169 -7.24 5.15 -13.10
N THR A 170 -8.30 4.71 -12.41
CA THR A 170 -9.40 3.94 -13.01
C THR A 170 -10.19 4.80 -14.01
N ALA A 171 -10.49 6.05 -13.67
CA ALA A 171 -11.17 6.96 -14.59
C ALA A 171 -10.33 7.24 -15.84
N GLU A 172 -9.05 7.52 -15.68
CA GLU A 172 -8.11 7.73 -16.79
C GLU A 172 -8.00 6.50 -17.70
N ALA A 173 -8.04 5.30 -17.13
CA ALA A 173 -8.01 4.05 -17.89
C ALA A 173 -9.31 3.82 -18.68
N ALA A 174 -10.46 4.25 -18.16
CA ALA A 174 -11.74 4.14 -18.85
C ALA A 174 -11.86 5.09 -20.05
N ASP A 175 -11.19 6.25 -20.00
CA ASP A 175 -11.20 7.24 -21.08
C ASP A 175 -10.16 6.95 -22.19
N ALA A 176 -9.29 6.00 -21.96
CA ALA A 176 -8.26 5.58 -22.93
C ALA A 176 -8.75 4.40 -23.78
#